data_59a4ae551a81df194e1940af08b3174f
#
_entry.id   59a4ae551a81df194e1940af08b3174f
#
_cell.length_a   1.000
_cell.length_b   1.000
_cell.length_c   1.000
_cell.angle_alpha   90.00
_cell.angle_beta   90.00
_cell.angle_gamma   90.00
#
_symmetry.space_group_name_H-M   'P 1'
#
loop_
_entity.id
_entity.type
_entity.pdbx_description
1 polymer ?
#
loop_
_entity_poly.entity_id
_entity_poly.type
_entity_poly.pdbx_seq_one_letter_code
_entity_poly.pdbx_strand_id
1 'polypeptide(L)'
;MPKTPMTTRGAELLRSELHKLKTVERPANAAAIAEARAHGDLSENAEYHAARERAGFIEGRISELEAKIANAQVIDPKLVDADGRCVFGATVDVESDGESATWQIVGEDEADIKKGRISVSSPIARAL
;
A
#
# COMPACT_ATOMS: atom_id res chain seq x y z
N MET A 1 -11.47 -11.50 -12.51
CA MET A 1 -10.53 -10.39 -12.60
C MET A 1 -9.09 -10.90 -12.67
N PRO A 2 -8.25 -10.32 -13.51
CA PRO A 2 -6.85 -10.70 -13.53
C PRO A 2 -6.21 -10.36 -12.19
N LYS A 3 -5.31 -11.22 -11.73
CA LYS A 3 -4.57 -10.99 -10.51
C LYS A 3 -3.48 -9.94 -10.71
N THR A 4 -3.25 -9.12 -9.69
CA THR A 4 -2.21 -8.10 -9.71
C THR A 4 -0.93 -8.66 -9.08
N PRO A 5 0.20 -8.66 -9.81
CA PRO A 5 1.46 -9.15 -9.23
C PRO A 5 1.89 -8.29 -8.05
N MET A 6 2.43 -8.95 -7.03
CA MET A 6 2.90 -8.29 -5.81
C MET A 6 4.07 -9.08 -5.24
N THR A 7 5.10 -8.39 -4.73
CA THR A 7 6.20 -9.06 -4.07
C THR A 7 5.75 -9.60 -2.71
N THR A 8 6.46 -10.59 -2.18
CA THR A 8 6.20 -11.13 -0.86
C THR A 8 6.25 -10.03 0.20
N ARG A 9 7.25 -9.14 0.10
CA ARG A 9 7.39 -8.02 1.04
C ARG A 9 6.21 -7.05 0.95
N GLY A 10 5.78 -6.72 -0.26
CA GLY A 10 4.63 -5.84 -0.45
C GLY A 10 3.36 -6.40 0.15
N ALA A 11 3.12 -7.70 -0.04
CA ALA A 11 1.97 -8.39 0.55
C ALA A 11 2.02 -8.34 2.08
N GLU A 12 3.20 -8.56 2.67
CA GLU A 12 3.39 -8.49 4.12
C GLU A 12 3.11 -7.08 4.65
N LEU A 13 3.58 -6.04 3.94
CA LEU A 13 3.34 -4.66 4.34
C LEU A 13 1.85 -4.31 4.31
N LEU A 14 1.13 -4.72 3.27
CA LEU A 14 -0.31 -4.48 3.17
C LEU A 14 -1.08 -5.23 4.26
N ARG A 15 -0.71 -6.48 4.54
CA ARG A 15 -1.34 -7.25 5.61
C ARG A 15 -1.08 -6.64 6.98
N SER A 16 0.13 -6.14 7.23
CA SER A 16 0.47 -5.45 8.47
C SER A 16 -0.32 -4.16 8.64
N GLU A 17 -0.46 -3.37 7.58
CA GLU A 17 -1.26 -2.16 7.61
C GLU A 17 -2.73 -2.49 7.92
N LEU A 18 -3.28 -3.51 7.25
CA LEU A 18 -4.65 -3.96 7.46
C LEU A 18 -4.87 -4.40 8.91
N HIS A 19 -3.94 -5.18 9.45
CA HIS A 19 -4.01 -5.65 10.83
C HIS A 19 -4.01 -4.47 11.81
N LYS A 20 -3.12 -3.50 11.61
CA LYS A 20 -3.04 -2.31 12.44
C LYS A 20 -4.33 -1.48 12.39
N LEU A 21 -4.89 -1.30 11.20
CA LEU A 21 -6.16 -0.57 11.04
C LEU A 21 -7.29 -1.24 11.81
N LYS A 22 -7.38 -2.57 11.75
CA LYS A 22 -8.44 -3.32 12.42
C LYS A 22 -8.26 -3.43 13.93
N THR A 23 -7.02 -3.58 14.40
CA THR A 23 -6.75 -3.88 15.81
C THR A 23 -6.33 -2.69 16.64
N VAL A 24 -5.83 -1.63 16.02
CA VAL A 24 -5.34 -0.43 16.71
C VAL A 24 -6.17 0.80 16.33
N GLU A 25 -6.20 1.15 15.05
CA GLU A 25 -6.81 2.40 14.58
C GLU A 25 -8.33 2.41 14.73
N ARG A 26 -8.99 1.33 14.31
CA ARG A 26 -10.46 1.24 14.39
C ARG A 26 -10.95 1.31 15.85
N PRO A 27 -10.40 0.52 16.77
CA PRO A 27 -10.81 0.61 18.19
C PRO A 27 -10.50 1.96 18.83
N ALA A 28 -9.33 2.54 18.55
CA ALA A 28 -8.94 3.84 19.08
C ALA A 28 -9.88 4.93 18.58
N ASN A 29 -10.27 4.89 17.30
CA ASN A 29 -11.22 5.87 16.76
C ASN A 29 -12.63 5.68 17.30
N ALA A 30 -13.05 4.44 17.53
CA ALA A 30 -14.34 4.17 18.18
C ALA A 30 -14.38 4.74 19.59
N ALA A 31 -13.29 4.64 20.34
CA ALA A 31 -13.16 5.24 21.67
C ALA A 31 -13.21 6.78 21.57
N ALA A 32 -12.57 7.37 20.56
CA ALA A 32 -12.59 8.82 20.34
C ALA A 32 -14.00 9.32 20.03
N ILE A 33 -14.77 8.56 19.24
CA ILE A 33 -16.17 8.90 18.95
C ILE A 33 -17.01 8.86 20.25
N ALA A 34 -16.84 7.82 21.06
CA ALA A 34 -17.56 7.68 22.32
C ALA A 34 -17.25 8.83 23.28
N GLU A 35 -15.97 9.21 23.39
CA GLU A 35 -15.54 10.32 24.21
C GLU A 35 -16.13 11.65 23.71
N ALA A 36 -16.08 11.88 22.40
CA ALA A 36 -16.63 13.11 21.81
C ALA A 36 -18.15 13.23 22.04
N ARG A 37 -18.88 12.11 21.97
CA ARG A 37 -20.32 12.09 22.25
C ARG A 37 -20.64 12.49 23.69
N ALA A 38 -19.77 12.13 24.61
CA ALA A 38 -19.96 12.46 26.01
C ALA A 38 -19.90 13.97 26.29
N HIS A 39 -19.30 14.75 25.38
CA HIS A 39 -19.21 16.21 25.50
C HIS A 39 -20.52 16.93 25.10
N GLY A 40 -21.52 16.23 24.61
CA GLY A 40 -22.84 16.79 24.28
C GLY A 40 -22.97 17.23 22.83
N ASP A 41 -23.75 18.24 22.57
CA ASP A 41 -24.19 18.76 21.28
C ASP A 41 -23.38 18.28 20.04
N LEU A 42 -23.88 17.23 19.37
CA LEU A 42 -23.19 16.59 18.25
C LEU A 42 -23.12 17.48 17.02
N SER A 43 -24.08 18.38 16.82
CA SER A 43 -24.13 19.24 15.63
C SER A 43 -23.01 20.28 15.60
N GLU A 44 -22.51 20.71 16.76
CA GLU A 44 -21.45 21.71 16.90
C GLU A 44 -20.15 21.13 17.47
N ASN A 45 -20.10 19.81 17.65
CA ASN A 45 -18.96 19.12 18.24
C ASN A 45 -17.92 18.80 17.17
N ALA A 46 -16.90 19.64 17.04
CA ALA A 46 -15.84 19.48 16.04
C ALA A 46 -15.06 18.17 16.23
N GLU A 47 -14.83 17.76 17.48
CA GLU A 47 -14.14 16.50 17.79
C GLU A 47 -14.92 15.29 17.30
N TYR A 48 -16.23 15.32 17.48
CA TYR A 48 -17.13 14.26 17.00
C TYR A 48 -17.12 14.18 15.48
N HIS A 49 -17.22 15.31 14.80
CA HIS A 49 -17.20 15.34 13.32
C HIS A 49 -15.87 14.88 12.77
N ALA A 50 -14.75 15.29 13.37
CA ALA A 50 -13.42 14.85 12.97
C ALA A 50 -13.24 13.34 13.16
N ALA A 51 -13.71 12.79 14.27
CA ALA A 51 -13.62 11.37 14.54
C ALA A 51 -14.47 10.54 13.58
N ARG A 52 -15.67 11.04 13.22
CA ARG A 52 -16.52 10.38 12.22
C ARG A 52 -15.90 10.38 10.82
N GLU A 53 -15.30 11.50 10.43
CA GLU A 53 -14.59 11.59 9.15
C GLU A 53 -13.44 10.60 9.12
N ARG A 54 -12.66 10.52 10.21
CA ARG A 54 -11.58 9.55 10.32
C ARG A 54 -12.08 8.10 10.23
N ALA A 55 -13.24 7.80 10.82
CA ALA A 55 -13.86 6.47 10.69
C ALA A 55 -14.11 6.11 9.24
N GLY A 56 -14.58 7.05 8.43
CA GLY A 56 -14.78 6.85 7.01
C GLY A 56 -13.49 6.50 6.28
N PHE A 57 -12.40 7.22 6.57
CA PHE A 57 -11.09 6.94 5.98
C PHE A 57 -10.56 5.57 6.39
N ILE A 58 -10.69 5.21 7.67
CA ILE A 58 -10.26 3.90 8.17
C ILE A 58 -11.01 2.77 7.48
N GLU A 59 -12.33 2.85 7.42
CA GLU A 59 -13.15 1.80 6.78
C GLU A 59 -12.90 1.72 5.27
N GLY A 60 -12.74 2.86 4.60
CA GLY A 60 -12.40 2.90 3.18
C GLY A 60 -11.04 2.27 2.90
N ARG A 61 -10.05 2.56 3.74
CA ARG A 61 -8.71 1.97 3.59
C ARG A 61 -8.71 0.47 3.86
N ILE A 62 -9.46 0.01 4.86
CA ILE A 62 -9.62 -1.42 5.15
C ILE A 62 -10.20 -2.15 3.93
N SER A 63 -11.30 -1.63 3.37
CA SER A 63 -11.92 -2.22 2.16
C SER A 63 -10.96 -2.26 0.99
N GLU A 64 -10.21 -1.18 0.77
CA GLU A 64 -9.22 -1.10 -0.30
C GLU A 64 -8.12 -2.15 -0.12
N LEU A 65 -7.57 -2.27 1.10
CA LEU A 65 -6.51 -3.24 1.39
C LEU A 65 -7.01 -4.69 1.27
N GLU A 66 -8.21 -4.97 1.75
CA GLU A 66 -8.81 -6.30 1.62
C GLU A 66 -8.98 -6.70 0.16
N ALA A 67 -9.44 -5.77 -0.68
CA ALA A 67 -9.59 -6.01 -2.10
C ALA A 67 -8.24 -6.24 -2.79
N LYS A 68 -7.23 -5.43 -2.48
CA LYS A 68 -5.89 -5.56 -3.05
C LYS A 68 -5.24 -6.88 -2.66
N ILE A 69 -5.34 -7.28 -1.40
CA ILE A 69 -4.78 -8.54 -0.90
C ILE A 69 -5.50 -9.73 -1.54
N ALA A 70 -6.84 -9.67 -1.65
CA ALA A 70 -7.63 -10.74 -2.26
C ALA A 70 -7.30 -10.91 -3.74
N ASN A 71 -6.95 -9.83 -4.44
CA ASN A 71 -6.62 -9.85 -5.86
C ASN A 71 -5.13 -9.98 -6.14
N ALA A 72 -4.29 -10.13 -5.12
CA ALA A 72 -2.84 -10.20 -5.29
C ALA A 72 -2.39 -11.58 -5.77
N GLN A 73 -1.47 -11.58 -6.72
CA GLN A 73 -0.66 -12.74 -7.06
C GLN A 73 0.71 -12.50 -6.41
N VAL A 74 0.96 -13.15 -5.28
CA VAL A 74 2.19 -12.96 -4.52
C VAL A 74 3.31 -13.74 -5.17
N ILE A 75 4.40 -13.05 -5.50
CA ILE A 75 5.56 -13.62 -6.17
C ILE A 75 6.79 -13.35 -5.29
N ASP A 76 7.51 -14.40 -4.94
CA ASP A 76 8.78 -14.25 -4.22
C ASP A 76 9.88 -13.96 -5.23
N PRO A 77 10.49 -12.76 -5.21
CA PRO A 77 11.53 -12.40 -6.17
C PRO A 77 12.75 -13.33 -6.13
N LYS A 78 13.01 -13.95 -4.99
CA LYS A 78 14.13 -14.88 -4.83
C LYS A 78 13.94 -16.18 -5.59
N LEU A 79 12.69 -16.53 -5.90
CA LEU A 79 12.35 -17.77 -6.61
C LEU A 79 12.21 -17.58 -8.12
N VAL A 80 12.26 -16.34 -8.59
CA VAL A 80 12.15 -16.05 -10.02
C VAL A 80 13.51 -16.21 -10.69
N ASP A 81 13.59 -17.07 -11.70
CA ASP A 81 14.79 -17.22 -12.51
C ASP A 81 14.82 -16.14 -13.59
N ALA A 82 15.66 -15.14 -13.37
CA ALA A 82 15.77 -14.00 -14.28
C ALA A 82 16.54 -14.31 -15.56
N ASP A 83 17.46 -15.25 -15.50
CA ASP A 83 18.33 -15.62 -16.64
C ASP A 83 18.95 -14.39 -17.34
N GLY A 84 19.43 -13.43 -16.55
CA GLY A 84 20.03 -12.20 -17.03
C GLY A 84 19.05 -11.13 -17.50
N ARG A 85 17.75 -11.33 -17.31
CA ARG A 85 16.71 -10.37 -17.71
C ARG A 85 16.22 -9.52 -16.54
N CYS A 86 15.69 -8.34 -16.88
CA CYS A 86 14.97 -7.51 -15.90
C CYS A 86 13.55 -8.06 -15.76
N VAL A 87 13.33 -8.80 -14.68
CA VAL A 87 12.03 -9.45 -14.40
C VAL A 87 11.36 -8.81 -13.20
N PHE A 88 10.11 -9.17 -12.97
CA PHE A 88 9.36 -8.72 -11.80
C PHE A 88 10.15 -8.99 -10.51
N GLY A 89 10.25 -7.99 -9.64
CA GLY A 89 10.99 -8.07 -8.39
C GLY A 89 12.47 -7.74 -8.49
N ALA A 90 13.02 -7.64 -9.70
CA ALA A 90 14.44 -7.36 -9.91
C ALA A 90 14.78 -5.92 -9.52
N THR A 91 15.97 -5.75 -8.92
CA THR A 91 16.56 -4.45 -8.67
C THR A 91 17.62 -4.22 -9.73
N VAL A 92 17.51 -3.11 -10.45
CA VAL A 92 18.43 -2.80 -11.56
C VAL A 92 19.03 -1.42 -11.40
N ASP A 93 20.31 -1.31 -11.76
CA ASP A 93 20.99 -0.03 -11.86
C ASP A 93 20.94 0.42 -13.32
N VAL A 94 20.47 1.63 -13.55
CA VAL A 94 20.37 2.19 -14.89
C VAL A 94 21.17 3.48 -14.97
N GLU A 95 21.70 3.77 -16.16
CA GLU A 95 22.42 5.01 -16.41
C GLU A 95 21.85 5.66 -17.66
N SER A 96 21.57 6.95 -17.57
CA SER A 96 21.04 7.74 -18.68
C SER A 96 21.61 9.15 -18.60
N ASP A 97 22.22 9.63 -19.69
CA ASP A 97 22.78 10.98 -19.78
C ASP A 97 23.74 11.34 -18.65
N GLY A 98 24.55 10.36 -18.20
CA GLY A 98 25.50 10.55 -17.10
C GLY A 98 24.90 10.47 -15.73
N GLU A 99 23.60 10.26 -15.61
CA GLU A 99 22.92 10.09 -14.34
C GLU A 99 22.62 8.61 -14.09
N SER A 100 22.82 8.18 -12.86
CA SER A 100 22.55 6.80 -12.44
C SER A 100 21.34 6.74 -11.53
N ALA A 101 20.54 5.70 -11.67
CA ALA A 101 19.40 5.43 -10.81
C ALA A 101 19.28 3.94 -10.54
N THR A 102 18.79 3.59 -9.37
CA THR A 102 18.52 2.20 -8.98
C THR A 102 17.02 2.02 -8.82
N TRP A 103 16.45 1.06 -9.53
CA TRP A 103 15.02 0.80 -9.52
C TRP A 103 14.73 -0.66 -9.20
N GLN A 104 13.73 -0.90 -8.36
CA GLN A 104 13.16 -2.23 -8.20
C GLN A 104 11.82 -2.28 -8.91
N ILE A 105 11.60 -3.32 -9.70
CA ILE A 105 10.35 -3.54 -10.44
C ILE A 105 9.38 -4.27 -9.52
N VAL A 106 8.28 -3.64 -9.16
CA VAL A 106 7.29 -4.16 -8.22
C VAL A 106 5.88 -4.09 -8.81
N GLY A 107 4.90 -4.57 -8.05
CA GLY A 107 3.49 -4.45 -8.43
C GLY A 107 2.99 -3.02 -8.32
N GLU A 108 1.89 -2.71 -9.00
CA GLU A 108 1.31 -1.37 -9.00
C GLU A 108 1.00 -0.86 -7.59
N ASP A 109 0.52 -1.75 -6.72
CA ASP A 109 0.13 -1.39 -5.35
C ASP A 109 1.32 -1.17 -4.42
N GLU A 110 2.52 -1.51 -4.85
CA GLU A 110 3.76 -1.36 -4.09
C GLU A 110 4.63 -0.21 -4.59
N ALA A 111 4.30 0.37 -5.74
CA ALA A 111 5.15 1.37 -6.38
C ALA A 111 5.31 2.61 -5.52
N ASP A 112 6.56 3.07 -5.40
CA ASP A 112 6.92 4.28 -4.67
C ASP A 112 8.24 4.81 -5.25
N ILE A 113 8.13 5.78 -6.14
CA ILE A 113 9.27 6.34 -6.84
C ILE A 113 10.32 6.90 -5.88
N LYS A 114 9.88 7.48 -4.78
CA LYS A 114 10.79 8.05 -3.78
C LYS A 114 11.68 6.99 -3.12
N LYS A 115 11.20 5.76 -3.07
CA LYS A 115 11.93 4.61 -2.50
C LYS A 115 12.59 3.75 -3.58
N GLY A 116 12.59 4.21 -4.83
CA GLY A 116 13.19 3.46 -5.92
C GLY A 116 12.38 2.26 -6.40
N ARG A 117 11.07 2.25 -6.13
CA ARG A 117 10.18 1.16 -6.56
C ARG A 117 9.28 1.65 -7.68
N ILE A 118 9.38 1.01 -8.83
CA ILE A 118 8.57 1.34 -10.00
C ILE A 118 7.60 0.21 -10.33
N SER A 119 6.42 0.59 -10.80
CA SER A 119 5.43 -0.39 -11.22
C SER A 119 5.92 -1.17 -12.44
N VAL A 120 5.64 -2.46 -12.46
CA VAL A 120 5.96 -3.33 -13.60
C VAL A 120 5.31 -2.82 -14.89
N SER A 121 4.21 -2.08 -14.79
CA SER A 121 3.52 -1.49 -15.93
C SER A 121 4.01 -0.08 -16.28
N SER A 122 4.95 0.49 -15.51
CA SER A 122 5.46 1.84 -15.77
C SER A 122 6.28 1.90 -17.05
N PRO A 123 6.40 3.09 -17.69
CA PRO A 123 7.22 3.23 -18.88
C PRO A 123 8.68 2.81 -18.70
N ILE A 124 9.28 3.13 -17.55
CA ILE A 124 10.66 2.74 -17.26
C ILE A 124 10.79 1.21 -17.18
N ALA A 125 9.91 0.55 -16.43
CA ALA A 125 9.93 -0.90 -16.27
C ALA A 125 9.70 -1.60 -17.62
N ARG A 126 8.81 -1.07 -18.44
CA ARG A 126 8.50 -1.64 -19.76
C ARG A 126 9.65 -1.49 -20.75
N ALA A 127 10.51 -0.49 -20.57
CA ALA A 127 11.69 -0.28 -21.38
C ALA A 127 12.85 -1.19 -20.99
N LEU A 128 12.84 -1.72 -19.78
CA LEU A 128 13.86 -2.65 -19.31
C LEU A 128 13.48 -4.10 -19.68
#